data_611d0648627769c8bab0ef951a997f72
#
_entry.id   611d0648627769c8bab0ef951a997f72
#
_cell.length_a   1.000
_cell.length_b   1.000
_cell.length_c   1.000
_cell.angle_alpha   90.00
_cell.angle_beta   90.00
_cell.angle_gamma   90.00
#
_symmetry.space_group_name_H-M   'P 1'
#
loop_
_entity.id
_entity.type
_entity.pdbx_description
1 polymer ?
#
loop_
_entity_poly.entity_id
_entity_poly.type
_entity_poly.pdbx_seq_one_letter_code
_entity_poly.pdbx_strand_id
1 'polypeptide(L)'
;MNLCSFLPSGTEIIFGLGLGDHLHGVTYECDFPPEAASKPVVIKTLLDTALSSREIDDAVVRSFETGESLYEIDQEVLQAAAPDLILTQELCDVCAISYADVQKAMAALPVTPELLSLRPHLLEDVYNDIRTVGRLTGREDQAATWVTGLRQRMDAIVKTTRLAEHRPTVFCMEWTEPMMASGHWVPQLVELAGGEDRLGTKAKPSIRVEWDQVRKAEPDVLILMPCGYDVPKTMAEVPMLERLDGWAELPAVRRRRVYAVNGHMYYSRSGPRLVDGTEILAALLHPNLFPVPSETDARSVY
;
A
#
# COMPACT_ATOMS: atom_id res chain seq x y z
N MET A 1 -17.76 12.10 18.37
CA MET A 1 -17.52 12.15 16.91
C MET A 1 -17.51 10.72 16.40
N ASN A 2 -18.37 10.38 15.45
CA ASN A 2 -18.41 9.08 14.82
C ASN A 2 -17.58 9.14 13.54
N LEU A 3 -16.69 8.19 13.37
CA LEU A 3 -15.75 8.13 12.25
C LEU A 3 -16.08 6.95 11.34
N CYS A 4 -15.95 7.14 10.03
CA CYS A 4 -15.88 6.05 9.05
C CYS A 4 -14.59 6.17 8.24
N SER A 5 -14.01 5.04 7.88
CA SER A 5 -12.80 4.98 7.05
C SER A 5 -13.05 4.09 5.84
N PHE A 6 -13.01 4.67 4.66
CA PHE A 6 -13.20 3.97 3.38
C PHE A 6 -11.88 3.56 2.74
N LEU A 7 -10.81 3.51 3.55
CA LEU A 7 -9.48 3.04 3.14
C LEU A 7 -8.70 2.49 4.34
N PRO A 8 -7.87 1.45 4.17
CA PRO A 8 -7.11 0.86 5.28
C PRO A 8 -6.17 1.84 5.98
N SER A 9 -5.48 2.71 5.23
CA SER A 9 -4.56 3.70 5.82
C SER A 9 -5.27 4.70 6.74
N GLY A 10 -6.50 5.12 6.40
CA GLY A 10 -7.33 5.97 7.26
C GLY A 10 -7.70 5.25 8.57
N THR A 11 -8.04 3.96 8.48
CA THR A 11 -8.30 3.11 9.65
C THR A 11 -7.08 3.04 10.57
N GLU A 12 -5.90 2.79 10.00
CA GLU A 12 -4.64 2.76 10.75
C GLU A 12 -4.33 4.09 11.44
N ILE A 13 -4.60 5.22 10.76
CA ILE A 13 -4.42 6.56 11.33
C ILE A 13 -5.39 6.78 12.50
N ILE A 14 -6.67 6.43 12.36
CA ILE A 14 -7.68 6.56 13.41
C ILE A 14 -7.27 5.75 14.65
N PHE A 15 -6.88 4.48 14.48
CA PHE A 15 -6.42 3.65 15.59
C PHE A 15 -5.13 4.18 16.23
N GLY A 16 -4.16 4.61 15.42
CA GLY A 16 -2.90 5.17 15.89
C GLY A 16 -3.06 6.47 16.69
N LEU A 17 -4.14 7.22 16.46
CA LEU A 17 -4.52 8.39 17.23
C LEU A 17 -5.37 8.07 18.49
N GLY A 18 -5.59 6.78 18.79
CA GLY A 18 -6.36 6.33 19.94
C GLY A 18 -7.87 6.54 19.78
N LEU A 19 -8.37 6.53 18.54
CA LEU A 19 -9.77 6.80 18.22
C LEU A 19 -10.51 5.54 17.71
N GLY A 20 -9.98 4.34 17.94
CA GLY A 20 -10.58 3.09 17.50
C GLY A 20 -12.01 2.86 17.98
N ASP A 21 -12.35 3.31 19.20
CA ASP A 21 -13.71 3.22 19.74
C ASP A 21 -14.70 4.16 19.04
N HIS A 22 -14.21 5.19 18.38
CA HIS A 22 -15.00 6.13 17.58
C HIS A 22 -15.18 5.71 16.12
N LEU A 23 -14.53 4.62 15.69
CA LEU A 23 -14.63 4.09 14.33
C LEU A 23 -15.82 3.14 14.22
N HIS A 24 -16.84 3.55 13.48
CA HIS A 24 -18.13 2.88 13.34
C HIS A 24 -18.38 2.27 11.95
N GLY A 25 -17.45 2.49 11.00
CA GLY A 25 -17.54 1.91 9.67
C GLY A 25 -16.19 1.85 8.98
N VAL A 26 -15.90 0.72 8.32
CA VAL A 26 -14.63 0.45 7.65
C VAL A 26 -14.85 -0.15 6.26
N THR A 27 -13.78 -0.33 5.48
CA THR A 27 -13.78 -1.17 4.27
C THR A 27 -13.39 -2.62 4.61
N TYR A 28 -13.74 -3.55 3.74
CA TYR A 28 -13.44 -4.97 3.86
C TYR A 28 -11.92 -5.28 4.01
N GLU A 29 -11.05 -4.38 3.58
CA GLU A 29 -9.59 -4.50 3.68
C GLU A 29 -9.00 -4.01 5.01
N CYS A 30 -9.81 -3.46 5.91
CA CYS A 30 -9.33 -2.92 7.18
C CYS A 30 -9.07 -4.04 8.18
N ASP A 31 -7.84 -4.52 8.22
CA ASP A 31 -7.36 -5.65 9.02
C ASP A 31 -6.32 -5.27 10.07
N PHE A 32 -5.91 -4.00 10.10
CA PHE A 32 -4.91 -3.52 11.06
C PHE A 32 -5.33 -2.22 11.77
N PRO A 33 -5.14 -2.13 13.11
CA PRO A 33 -4.75 -3.24 13.97
C PRO A 33 -5.81 -4.37 13.96
N PRO A 34 -5.56 -5.55 14.56
CA PRO A 34 -6.49 -6.68 14.49
C PRO A 34 -7.93 -6.35 14.91
N GLU A 35 -8.10 -5.38 15.80
CA GLU A 35 -9.41 -4.90 16.24
C GLU A 35 -10.22 -4.25 15.11
N ALA A 36 -9.57 -3.74 14.08
CA ALA A 36 -10.24 -3.13 12.92
C ALA A 36 -11.12 -4.15 12.18
N ALA A 37 -10.72 -5.42 12.13
CA ALA A 37 -11.48 -6.49 11.49
C ALA A 37 -12.84 -6.77 12.17
N SER A 38 -13.04 -6.29 13.40
CA SER A 38 -14.32 -6.43 14.13
C SER A 38 -15.30 -5.28 13.88
N LYS A 39 -14.90 -4.25 13.15
CA LYS A 39 -15.72 -3.08 12.88
C LYS A 39 -16.75 -3.36 11.78
N PRO A 40 -17.91 -2.67 11.79
CA PRO A 40 -18.90 -2.82 10.72
C PRO A 40 -18.33 -2.47 9.34
N VAL A 41 -18.50 -3.36 8.37
CA VAL A 41 -17.99 -3.18 7.01
C VAL A 41 -18.99 -2.40 6.18
N VAL A 42 -18.64 -1.17 5.82
CA VAL A 42 -19.46 -0.27 4.96
C VAL A 42 -19.15 -0.48 3.49
N ILE A 43 -17.86 -0.66 3.14
CA ILE A 43 -17.43 -0.89 1.75
C ILE A 43 -17.10 -2.37 1.56
N LYS A 44 -17.78 -3.00 0.60
CA LYS A 44 -17.54 -4.39 0.18
C LYS A 44 -16.93 -4.41 -1.21
N THR A 45 -16.11 -5.41 -1.50
CA THR A 45 -15.65 -5.66 -2.87
C THR A 45 -16.62 -6.61 -3.58
N LEU A 46 -16.83 -6.35 -4.87
CA LEU A 46 -17.52 -7.24 -5.79
C LEU A 46 -16.53 -8.12 -6.57
N LEU A 47 -15.24 -7.85 -6.41
CA LEU A 47 -14.16 -8.59 -7.04
C LEU A 47 -13.86 -9.87 -6.24
N ASP A 48 -13.73 -10.98 -6.94
CA ASP A 48 -13.22 -12.21 -6.33
C ASP A 48 -11.70 -12.08 -6.11
N THR A 49 -11.29 -12.00 -4.86
CA THR A 49 -9.88 -11.84 -4.47
C THR A 49 -9.04 -13.12 -4.67
N ALA A 50 -9.67 -14.26 -5.02
CA ALA A 50 -8.97 -15.51 -5.33
C ALA A 50 -8.48 -15.57 -6.79
N LEU A 51 -8.89 -14.63 -7.65
CA LEU A 51 -8.48 -14.55 -9.04
C LEU A 51 -6.96 -14.30 -9.18
N SER A 52 -6.41 -14.73 -10.33
CA SER A 52 -5.04 -14.43 -10.73
C SER A 52 -4.85 -12.93 -11.03
N SER A 53 -3.60 -12.48 -11.08
CA SER A 53 -3.27 -11.09 -11.40
C SER A 53 -3.86 -10.64 -12.75
N ARG A 54 -3.81 -11.50 -13.79
CA ARG A 54 -4.43 -11.22 -15.10
C ARG A 54 -5.96 -11.09 -14.99
N GLU A 55 -6.62 -12.03 -14.34
CA GLU A 55 -8.09 -12.02 -14.23
C GLU A 55 -8.58 -10.79 -13.44
N ILE A 56 -7.82 -10.36 -12.43
CA ILE A 56 -8.07 -9.12 -11.70
C ILE A 56 -7.92 -7.90 -12.64
N ASP A 57 -6.82 -7.81 -13.41
CA ASP A 57 -6.62 -6.70 -14.36
C ASP A 57 -7.72 -6.68 -15.41
N ASP A 58 -8.12 -7.84 -15.97
CA ASP A 58 -9.23 -7.95 -16.91
C ASP A 58 -10.57 -7.48 -16.31
N ALA A 59 -10.82 -7.77 -15.02
CA ALA A 59 -12.02 -7.31 -14.33
C ALA A 59 -11.99 -5.79 -14.12
N VAL A 60 -10.83 -5.24 -13.77
CA VAL A 60 -10.61 -3.80 -13.64
C VAL A 60 -10.83 -3.08 -14.97
N VAL A 61 -10.25 -3.58 -16.05
CA VAL A 61 -10.42 -3.00 -17.40
C VAL A 61 -11.90 -3.00 -17.80
N ARG A 62 -12.62 -4.13 -17.60
CA ARG A 62 -14.06 -4.20 -17.86
C ARG A 62 -14.87 -3.19 -17.05
N SER A 63 -14.53 -3.01 -15.77
CA SER A 63 -15.18 -2.01 -14.91
C SER A 63 -15.07 -0.60 -15.50
N PHE A 64 -13.91 -0.21 -16.00
CA PHE A 64 -13.72 1.08 -16.67
C PHE A 64 -14.51 1.20 -17.98
N GLU A 65 -14.57 0.12 -18.77
CA GLU A 65 -15.30 0.11 -20.05
C GLU A 65 -16.80 0.16 -19.87
N THR A 66 -17.33 -0.52 -18.85
CA THR A 66 -18.79 -0.60 -18.57
C THR A 66 -19.28 0.50 -17.65
N GLY A 67 -18.40 1.13 -16.87
CA GLY A 67 -18.75 2.07 -15.80
C GLY A 67 -19.36 1.39 -14.57
N GLU A 68 -19.23 0.06 -14.45
CA GLU A 68 -19.69 -0.71 -13.28
C GLU A 68 -18.65 -0.60 -12.17
N SER A 69 -19.09 -0.37 -10.94
CA SER A 69 -18.19 -0.31 -9.78
C SER A 69 -17.71 -1.70 -9.38
N LEU A 70 -16.44 -1.80 -8.95
CA LEU A 70 -15.91 -3.00 -8.30
C LEU A 70 -16.24 -3.05 -6.80
N TYR A 71 -16.93 -2.03 -6.30
CA TYR A 71 -17.22 -1.85 -4.88
C TYR A 71 -18.69 -1.54 -4.67
N GLU A 72 -19.20 -1.93 -3.51
CA GLU A 72 -20.55 -1.63 -3.05
C GLU A 72 -20.50 -0.95 -1.68
N ILE A 73 -21.35 0.08 -1.50
CA ILE A 73 -21.60 0.71 -0.20
C ILE A 73 -22.81 0.06 0.44
N ASP A 74 -22.64 -0.51 1.63
CA ASP A 74 -23.73 -0.94 2.48
C ASP A 74 -24.38 0.29 3.13
N GLN A 75 -25.46 0.76 2.50
CA GLN A 75 -26.13 2.00 2.92
C GLN A 75 -26.77 1.88 4.31
N GLU A 76 -27.20 0.67 4.71
CA GLU A 76 -27.79 0.44 6.03
C GLU A 76 -26.72 0.54 7.13
N VAL A 77 -25.57 -0.07 6.90
CA VAL A 77 -24.41 0.02 7.81
C VAL A 77 -23.91 1.46 7.88
N LEU A 78 -23.81 2.17 6.76
CA LEU A 78 -23.40 3.57 6.74
C LEU A 78 -24.37 4.48 7.51
N GLN A 79 -25.69 4.28 7.36
CA GLN A 79 -26.70 5.03 8.10
C GLN A 79 -26.63 4.73 9.61
N ALA A 80 -26.45 3.46 9.98
CA ALA A 80 -26.29 3.06 11.38
C ALA A 80 -25.02 3.63 12.02
N ALA A 81 -23.93 3.76 11.26
CA ALA A 81 -22.69 4.38 11.70
C ALA A 81 -22.86 5.89 12.01
N ALA A 82 -23.82 6.56 11.36
CA ALA A 82 -24.11 8.00 11.50
C ALA A 82 -22.84 8.85 11.60
N PRO A 83 -21.95 8.82 10.57
CA PRO A 83 -20.64 9.43 10.67
C PRO A 83 -20.70 10.96 10.74
N ASP A 84 -19.83 11.55 11.57
CA ASP A 84 -19.53 12.99 11.55
C ASP A 84 -18.40 13.29 10.55
N LEU A 85 -17.44 12.34 10.37
CA LEU A 85 -16.31 12.46 9.46
C LEU A 85 -16.09 11.12 8.75
N ILE A 86 -15.92 11.19 7.41
CA ILE A 86 -15.54 10.06 6.56
C ILE A 86 -14.14 10.33 5.99
N LEU A 87 -13.22 9.38 6.16
CA LEU A 87 -11.95 9.37 5.46
C LEU A 87 -12.08 8.55 4.17
N THR A 88 -11.64 9.12 3.04
CA THR A 88 -11.64 8.47 1.73
C THR A 88 -10.35 8.81 0.98
N GLN A 89 -10.19 8.32 -0.24
CA GLN A 89 -9.07 8.69 -1.12
C GLN A 89 -9.57 9.01 -2.55
N GLU A 90 -8.73 9.74 -3.28
CA GLU A 90 -8.89 10.02 -4.70
C GLU A 90 -7.60 9.71 -5.48
N LEU A 91 -6.78 8.80 -4.95
CA LEU A 91 -5.46 8.51 -5.53
C LEU A 91 -5.55 7.48 -6.67
N CYS A 92 -6.45 6.52 -6.54
CA CYS A 92 -6.59 5.40 -7.47
C CYS A 92 -8.05 4.92 -7.48
N ASP A 93 -8.70 5.01 -8.64
CA ASP A 93 -10.07 4.54 -8.84
C ASP A 93 -10.17 3.00 -8.90
N VAL A 94 -9.03 2.31 -8.96
CA VAL A 94 -8.95 0.84 -8.98
C VAL A 94 -8.92 0.26 -7.57
N CYS A 95 -8.21 0.94 -6.65
CA CYS A 95 -7.88 0.40 -5.32
C CYS A 95 -8.90 0.81 -4.24
N ALA A 96 -9.87 1.64 -4.57
CA ALA A 96 -10.91 2.09 -3.65
C ALA A 96 -12.17 2.52 -4.42
N ILE A 97 -13.26 2.64 -3.67
CA ILE A 97 -14.52 3.17 -4.20
C ILE A 97 -14.33 4.59 -4.74
N SER A 98 -15.01 4.92 -5.84
CA SER A 98 -14.91 6.24 -6.46
C SER A 98 -15.41 7.35 -5.52
N TYR A 99 -14.77 8.52 -5.59
CA TYR A 99 -15.19 9.69 -4.82
C TYR A 99 -16.66 10.09 -5.13
N ALA A 100 -17.10 9.92 -6.38
CA ALA A 100 -18.46 10.21 -6.80
C ALA A 100 -19.48 9.27 -6.12
N ASP A 101 -19.17 7.99 -5.96
CA ASP A 101 -20.06 7.04 -5.29
C ASP A 101 -20.11 7.30 -3.78
N VAL A 102 -19.00 7.71 -3.17
CA VAL A 102 -18.99 8.18 -1.78
C VAL A 102 -19.89 9.40 -1.61
N GLN A 103 -19.81 10.39 -2.51
CA GLN A 103 -20.66 11.58 -2.44
C GLN A 103 -22.16 11.23 -2.59
N LYS A 104 -22.51 10.30 -3.48
CA LYS A 104 -23.90 9.84 -3.64
C LYS A 104 -24.41 9.16 -2.36
N ALA A 105 -23.60 8.29 -1.75
CA ALA A 105 -23.96 7.59 -0.52
C ALA A 105 -24.16 8.58 0.65
N MET A 106 -23.27 9.59 0.76
CA MET A 106 -23.40 10.65 1.75
C MET A 106 -24.67 11.49 1.58
N ALA A 107 -25.08 11.77 0.34
CA ALA A 107 -26.29 12.55 0.05
C ALA A 107 -27.58 11.85 0.52
N ALA A 108 -27.55 10.54 0.74
CA ALA A 108 -28.65 9.76 1.27
C ALA A 108 -28.71 9.73 2.81
N LEU A 109 -27.72 10.31 3.50
CA LEU A 109 -27.69 10.38 4.96
C LEU A 109 -28.57 11.54 5.48
N PRO A 110 -29.20 11.38 6.66
CA PRO A 110 -29.99 12.46 7.30
C PRO A 110 -29.17 13.71 7.61
N VAL A 111 -27.88 13.54 7.92
CA VAL A 111 -26.91 14.61 8.16
C VAL A 111 -25.70 14.32 7.30
N THR A 112 -25.27 15.30 6.53
CA THR A 112 -24.08 15.18 5.68
C THR A 112 -22.81 15.26 6.51
N PRO A 113 -21.98 14.19 6.57
CA PRO A 113 -20.72 14.22 7.28
C PRO A 113 -19.67 15.10 6.58
N GLU A 114 -18.62 15.48 7.31
CA GLU A 114 -17.41 16.00 6.69
C GLU A 114 -16.71 14.89 5.91
N LEU A 115 -16.18 15.19 4.72
CA LEU A 115 -15.46 14.24 3.88
C LEU A 115 -14.00 14.70 3.75
N LEU A 116 -13.07 13.89 4.26
CA LEU A 116 -11.63 14.10 4.11
C LEU A 116 -11.07 13.13 3.07
N SER A 117 -10.61 13.65 1.94
CA SER A 117 -9.89 12.85 0.95
C SER A 117 -8.38 12.91 1.19
N LEU A 118 -7.77 11.74 1.46
CA LEU A 118 -6.33 11.57 1.59
C LEU A 118 -5.72 11.31 0.21
N ARG A 119 -4.67 12.07 -0.14
CA ARG A 119 -4.03 11.99 -1.48
C ARG A 119 -2.49 11.96 -1.37
N PRO A 120 -1.92 11.05 -0.59
CA PRO A 120 -0.48 11.01 -0.43
C PRO A 120 0.21 10.44 -1.67
N HIS A 121 1.22 11.12 -2.17
CA HIS A 121 2.12 10.66 -3.23
C HIS A 121 3.49 10.26 -2.69
N LEU A 122 3.89 10.85 -1.58
CA LEU A 122 5.16 10.63 -0.90
C LEU A 122 4.96 10.43 0.60
N LEU A 123 6.00 9.97 1.28
CA LEU A 123 5.94 9.71 2.72
C LEU A 123 5.60 10.96 3.55
N GLU A 124 6.05 12.14 3.12
CA GLU A 124 5.70 13.39 3.81
C GLU A 124 4.21 13.69 3.76
N ASP A 125 3.53 13.32 2.68
CA ASP A 125 2.09 13.51 2.56
C ASP A 125 1.35 12.62 3.58
N VAL A 126 1.83 11.39 3.82
CA VAL A 126 1.29 10.50 4.87
C VAL A 126 1.43 11.14 6.26
N TYR A 127 2.57 11.79 6.55
CA TYR A 127 2.75 12.51 7.80
C TYR A 127 1.80 13.71 7.92
N ASN A 128 1.50 14.38 6.82
CA ASN A 128 0.54 15.49 6.78
C ASN A 128 -0.90 14.98 6.93
N ASP A 129 -1.23 13.81 6.38
CA ASP A 129 -2.53 13.15 6.58
C ASP A 129 -2.76 12.82 8.06
N ILE A 130 -1.76 12.23 8.74
CA ILE A 130 -1.83 11.97 10.19
C ILE A 130 -2.10 13.27 10.98
N ARG A 131 -1.39 14.35 10.65
CA ARG A 131 -1.59 15.65 11.31
C ARG A 131 -2.98 16.23 11.01
N THR A 132 -3.46 16.07 9.78
CA THR A 132 -4.77 16.60 9.36
C THR A 132 -5.89 15.85 10.08
N VAL A 133 -5.83 14.52 10.16
CA VAL A 133 -6.80 13.73 10.93
C VAL A 133 -6.70 14.11 12.42
N GLY A 134 -5.50 14.24 12.96
CA GLY A 134 -5.29 14.69 14.35
C GLY A 134 -5.97 16.01 14.64
N ARG A 135 -5.83 17.00 13.76
CA ARG A 135 -6.45 18.33 13.90
C ARG A 135 -7.98 18.25 13.82
N LEU A 136 -8.54 17.51 12.87
CA LEU A 136 -10.00 17.37 12.71
C LEU A 136 -10.66 16.61 13.86
N THR A 137 -9.88 15.79 14.57
CA THR A 137 -10.38 14.93 15.65
C THR A 137 -9.96 15.40 17.05
N GLY A 138 -9.29 16.56 17.17
CA GLY A 138 -8.78 17.08 18.46
C GLY A 138 -7.66 16.22 19.06
N ARG A 139 -6.81 15.63 18.20
CA ARG A 139 -5.66 14.78 18.56
C ARG A 139 -4.33 15.32 18.03
N GLU A 140 -4.17 16.66 17.97
CA GLU A 140 -3.00 17.32 17.41
C GLU A 140 -1.69 16.89 18.08
N ASP A 141 -1.67 16.84 19.42
CA ASP A 141 -0.47 16.50 20.19
C ASP A 141 -0.06 15.03 19.96
N GLN A 142 -1.05 14.12 19.92
CA GLN A 142 -0.82 12.71 19.62
C GLN A 142 -0.27 12.54 18.20
N ALA A 143 -0.86 13.23 17.22
CA ALA A 143 -0.41 13.20 15.82
C ALA A 143 1.02 13.74 15.69
N ALA A 144 1.34 14.86 16.33
CA ALA A 144 2.68 15.45 16.32
C ALA A 144 3.73 14.50 16.93
N THR A 145 3.40 13.90 18.08
CA THR A 145 4.27 12.94 18.77
C THR A 145 4.49 11.70 17.89
N TRP A 146 3.43 11.15 17.31
CA TRP A 146 3.51 9.97 16.47
C TRP A 146 4.33 10.21 15.20
N VAL A 147 4.06 11.32 14.48
CA VAL A 147 4.85 11.69 13.29
C VAL A 147 6.32 11.92 13.65
N THR A 148 6.61 12.50 14.82
CA THR A 148 8.00 12.64 15.28
C THR A 148 8.68 11.29 15.43
N GLY A 149 8.01 10.31 16.03
CA GLY A 149 8.52 8.93 16.16
C GLY A 149 8.74 8.24 14.81
N LEU A 150 7.80 8.37 13.88
CA LEU A 150 7.94 7.82 12.53
C LEU A 150 9.13 8.42 11.77
N ARG A 151 9.34 9.74 11.89
CA ARG A 151 10.50 10.42 11.29
C ARG A 151 11.81 9.96 11.92
N GLN A 152 11.87 9.81 13.23
CA GLN A 152 13.07 9.32 13.92
C GLN A 152 13.44 7.91 13.47
N ARG A 153 12.45 7.01 13.27
CA ARG A 153 12.69 5.68 12.70
C ARG A 153 13.23 5.78 11.28
N MET A 154 12.63 6.60 10.43
CA MET A 154 13.09 6.81 9.06
C MET A 154 14.53 7.37 9.02
N ASP A 155 14.85 8.35 9.87
CA ASP A 155 16.20 8.91 9.97
C ASP A 155 17.23 7.86 10.40
N ALA A 156 16.84 6.93 11.29
CA ALA A 156 17.69 5.82 11.70
C ALA A 156 17.97 4.86 10.53
N ILE A 157 16.95 4.54 9.72
CA ILE A 157 17.12 3.73 8.50
C ILE A 157 18.14 4.40 7.57
N VAL A 158 17.88 5.66 7.21
CA VAL A 158 18.74 6.43 6.29
C VAL A 158 20.17 6.55 6.82
N LYS A 159 20.34 6.75 8.12
CA LYS A 159 21.68 6.80 8.74
C LYS A 159 22.41 5.47 8.63
N THR A 160 21.70 4.36 8.83
CA THR A 160 22.28 3.02 8.77
C THR A 160 22.64 2.65 7.33
N THR A 161 21.78 2.94 6.35
CA THR A 161 22.00 2.62 4.93
C THR A 161 23.20 3.39 4.34
N ARG A 162 23.57 4.55 4.91
CA ARG A 162 24.79 5.29 4.51
C ARG A 162 26.09 4.55 4.86
N LEU A 163 26.03 3.52 5.69
CA LEU A 163 27.18 2.66 6.01
C LEU A 163 27.39 1.56 4.96
N ALA A 164 26.45 1.38 4.05
CA ALA A 164 26.54 0.39 2.98
C ALA A 164 27.66 0.74 1.98
N GLU A 165 28.42 -0.27 1.57
CA GLU A 165 29.53 -0.11 0.61
C GLU A 165 29.04 0.24 -0.80
N HIS A 166 27.84 -0.18 -1.15
CA HIS A 166 27.23 0.08 -2.46
C HIS A 166 25.71 0.26 -2.34
N ARG A 167 25.13 0.88 -3.34
CA ARG A 167 23.71 1.10 -3.48
C ARG A 167 23.17 0.16 -4.56
N PRO A 168 22.44 -0.92 -4.21
CA PRO A 168 21.98 -1.88 -5.20
C PRO A 168 20.90 -1.27 -6.10
N THR A 169 20.91 -1.69 -7.36
CA THR A 169 19.80 -1.41 -8.28
C THR A 169 18.64 -2.35 -8.00
N VAL A 170 17.43 -1.81 -8.00
CA VAL A 170 16.22 -2.54 -7.59
C VAL A 170 15.19 -2.44 -8.71
N PHE A 171 14.43 -3.50 -8.91
CA PHE A 171 13.15 -3.44 -9.58
C PHE A 171 12.06 -3.89 -8.62
N CYS A 172 11.12 -2.99 -8.32
CA CYS A 172 9.91 -3.29 -7.55
C CYS A 172 8.77 -3.59 -8.52
N MET A 173 8.36 -4.88 -8.56
CA MET A 173 7.25 -5.35 -9.39
C MET A 173 5.95 -5.23 -8.61
N GLU A 174 5.16 -4.22 -8.92
CA GLU A 174 3.92 -3.89 -8.21
C GLU A 174 2.69 -4.64 -8.74
N TRP A 175 2.82 -5.26 -9.92
CA TRP A 175 1.86 -6.19 -10.49
C TRP A 175 2.59 -7.16 -11.42
N THR A 176 2.10 -8.40 -11.51
CA THR A 176 2.81 -9.46 -12.24
C THR A 176 2.31 -9.62 -13.66
N GLU A 177 1.00 -9.57 -13.90
CA GLU A 177 0.42 -9.70 -15.24
C GLU A 177 -0.84 -8.83 -15.40
N PRO A 178 -0.79 -7.76 -16.25
CA PRO A 178 0.40 -7.25 -16.95
C PRO A 178 1.44 -6.71 -15.97
N MET A 179 2.73 -6.85 -16.34
CA MET A 179 3.81 -6.43 -15.46
C MET A 179 3.80 -4.91 -15.24
N MET A 180 3.88 -4.48 -13.96
CA MET A 180 3.92 -3.06 -13.60
C MET A 180 5.12 -2.76 -12.70
N ALA A 181 5.80 -1.67 -13.03
CA ALA A 181 6.78 -1.04 -12.16
C ALA A 181 6.08 -0.20 -11.09
N SER A 182 6.75 -0.04 -9.95
CA SER A 182 6.25 0.72 -8.82
C SER A 182 6.05 2.21 -9.10
N GLY A 183 5.11 2.79 -8.37
CA GLY A 183 4.81 4.21 -8.42
C GLY A 183 4.69 4.86 -7.06
N HIS A 184 4.11 6.06 -7.05
CA HIS A 184 3.79 6.84 -5.84
C HIS A 184 4.98 6.96 -4.89
N TRP A 185 4.85 6.42 -3.69
CA TRP A 185 5.86 6.44 -2.61
C TRP A 185 6.94 5.36 -2.74
N VAL A 186 6.67 4.23 -3.42
CA VAL A 186 7.57 3.07 -3.41
C VAL A 186 8.98 3.39 -3.89
N PRO A 187 9.21 4.12 -5.02
CA PRO A 187 10.57 4.49 -5.41
C PRO A 187 11.28 5.36 -4.36
N GLN A 188 10.53 6.21 -3.62
CA GLN A 188 11.10 6.97 -2.51
C GLN A 188 11.50 6.06 -1.35
N LEU A 189 10.69 5.04 -1.01
CA LEU A 189 11.03 4.08 0.04
C LEU A 189 12.29 3.30 -0.32
N VAL A 190 12.45 2.90 -1.59
CA VAL A 190 13.69 2.27 -2.09
C VAL A 190 14.90 3.21 -1.93
N GLU A 191 14.74 4.50 -2.28
CA GLU A 191 15.81 5.49 -2.10
C GLU A 191 16.22 5.63 -0.62
N LEU A 192 15.24 5.72 0.29
CA LEU A 192 15.46 5.83 1.74
C LEU A 192 16.05 4.55 2.34
N ALA A 193 15.69 3.39 1.78
CA ALA A 193 16.26 2.09 2.11
C ALA A 193 17.66 1.86 1.52
N GLY A 194 18.25 2.85 0.84
CA GLY A 194 19.61 2.78 0.28
C GLY A 194 19.71 2.03 -1.04
N GLY A 195 18.60 1.86 -1.79
CA GLY A 195 18.56 1.29 -3.14
C GLY A 195 18.34 2.35 -4.23
N GLU A 196 18.38 1.93 -5.48
CA GLU A 196 18.05 2.72 -6.68
C GLU A 196 16.98 1.97 -7.49
N ASP A 197 15.72 2.46 -7.48
CA ASP A 197 14.67 1.89 -8.33
C ASP A 197 14.90 2.34 -9.78
N ARG A 198 15.09 1.36 -10.67
CA ARG A 198 15.47 1.61 -12.07
C ARG A 198 14.28 1.90 -12.99
N LEU A 199 13.10 1.43 -12.66
CA LEU A 199 11.91 1.50 -13.52
C LEU A 199 10.74 2.19 -12.84
N GLY A 200 10.76 2.34 -11.53
CA GLY A 200 9.72 2.98 -10.75
C GLY A 200 9.61 4.48 -11.02
N THR A 201 8.41 5.02 -10.83
CA THR A 201 8.07 6.43 -11.10
C THR A 201 7.65 7.14 -9.82
N LYS A 202 8.61 7.81 -9.17
CA LYS A 202 8.40 8.52 -7.90
C LYS A 202 7.32 9.60 -8.02
N ALA A 203 6.40 9.62 -7.05
CA ALA A 203 5.28 10.58 -6.96
C ALA A 203 4.32 10.56 -8.15
N LYS A 204 4.30 9.48 -8.93
CA LYS A 204 3.40 9.29 -10.08
C LYS A 204 2.78 7.89 -10.00
N PRO A 205 1.67 7.62 -10.68
CA PRO A 205 1.11 6.28 -10.77
C PRO A 205 2.10 5.25 -11.27
N SER A 206 1.89 4.00 -10.87
CA SER A 206 2.58 2.83 -11.39
C SER A 206 2.37 2.71 -12.89
N ILE A 207 3.36 2.19 -13.61
CA ILE A 207 3.33 2.09 -15.08
C ILE A 207 3.50 0.65 -15.54
N ARG A 208 2.84 0.29 -16.63
CA ARG A 208 3.11 -0.97 -17.32
C ARG A 208 4.52 -0.95 -17.91
N VAL A 209 5.22 -2.07 -17.76
CA VAL A 209 6.56 -2.26 -18.33
C VAL A 209 6.63 -3.59 -19.09
N GLU A 210 7.40 -3.58 -20.15
CA GLU A 210 7.69 -4.80 -20.89
C GLU A 210 8.86 -5.56 -20.25
N TRP A 211 8.82 -6.89 -20.32
CA TRP A 211 9.86 -7.74 -19.74
C TRP A 211 11.28 -7.38 -20.23
N ASP A 212 11.41 -7.01 -21.48
CA ASP A 212 12.68 -6.56 -22.06
C ASP A 212 13.25 -5.29 -21.39
N GLN A 213 12.41 -4.43 -20.83
CA GLN A 213 12.86 -3.26 -20.07
C GLN A 213 13.48 -3.70 -18.74
N VAL A 214 12.87 -4.70 -18.07
CA VAL A 214 13.41 -5.28 -16.83
C VAL A 214 14.75 -5.97 -17.10
N ARG A 215 14.85 -6.75 -18.18
CA ARG A 215 16.11 -7.40 -18.58
C ARG A 215 17.22 -6.38 -18.83
N LYS A 216 16.93 -5.28 -19.54
CA LYS A 216 17.89 -4.19 -19.83
C LYS A 216 18.27 -3.38 -18.59
N ALA A 217 17.40 -3.28 -17.59
CA ALA A 217 17.67 -2.60 -16.34
C ALA A 217 18.64 -3.39 -15.46
N GLU A 218 18.80 -4.71 -15.68
CA GLU A 218 19.71 -5.61 -14.96
C GLU A 218 19.68 -5.40 -13.43
N PRO A 219 18.51 -5.50 -12.74
CA PRO A 219 18.43 -5.22 -11.33
C PRO A 219 19.28 -6.17 -10.50
N ASP A 220 19.97 -5.63 -9.48
CA ASP A 220 20.69 -6.41 -8.48
C ASP A 220 19.74 -7.14 -7.52
N VAL A 221 18.56 -6.55 -7.30
CA VAL A 221 17.51 -7.06 -6.41
C VAL A 221 16.17 -6.93 -7.10
N LEU A 222 15.37 -7.98 -7.04
CA LEU A 222 13.99 -8.01 -7.50
C LEU A 222 13.05 -8.15 -6.29
N ILE A 223 12.13 -7.20 -6.15
CA ILE A 223 11.13 -7.19 -5.09
C ILE A 223 9.76 -7.41 -5.74
N LEU A 224 9.13 -8.53 -5.42
CA LEU A 224 7.77 -8.85 -5.85
C LEU A 224 6.80 -8.34 -4.78
N MET A 225 5.99 -7.33 -5.12
CA MET A 225 5.07 -6.66 -4.19
C MET A 225 3.69 -6.37 -4.83
N PRO A 226 3.01 -7.37 -5.43
CA PRO A 226 1.74 -7.13 -6.07
C PRO A 226 0.76 -6.47 -5.11
N CYS A 227 0.03 -5.47 -5.61
CA CYS A 227 -0.93 -4.71 -4.83
C CYS A 227 -1.99 -5.62 -4.21
N GLY A 228 -2.21 -5.51 -2.91
CA GLY A 228 -3.18 -6.34 -2.17
C GLY A 228 -2.74 -7.78 -1.91
N TYR A 229 -1.52 -8.21 -2.31
CA TYR A 229 -1.04 -9.57 -2.08
C TYR A 229 -0.19 -9.68 -0.82
N ASP A 230 -0.44 -10.75 -0.06
CA ASP A 230 0.47 -11.21 0.99
C ASP A 230 1.64 -12.04 0.41
N VAL A 231 2.56 -12.48 1.28
CA VAL A 231 3.72 -13.27 0.84
C VAL A 231 3.30 -14.61 0.19
N PRO A 232 2.39 -15.42 0.75
CA PRO A 232 1.93 -16.65 0.12
C PRO A 232 1.34 -16.44 -1.28
N LYS A 233 0.48 -15.45 -1.47
CA LYS A 233 -0.15 -15.15 -2.75
C LYS A 233 0.88 -14.63 -3.76
N THR A 234 1.82 -13.79 -3.32
CA THR A 234 2.94 -13.33 -4.16
C THR A 234 3.84 -14.50 -4.61
N MET A 235 4.14 -15.43 -3.71
CA MET A 235 4.92 -16.64 -4.03
C MET A 235 4.22 -17.55 -5.04
N ALA A 236 2.89 -17.57 -5.08
CA ALA A 236 2.13 -18.35 -6.06
C ALA A 236 2.30 -17.81 -7.51
N GLU A 237 2.66 -16.55 -7.68
CA GLU A 237 2.94 -15.94 -8.99
C GLU A 237 4.34 -16.29 -9.53
N VAL A 238 5.29 -16.71 -8.68
CA VAL A 238 6.69 -16.96 -9.05
C VAL A 238 6.83 -17.97 -10.20
N PRO A 239 6.12 -19.13 -10.24
CA PRO A 239 6.27 -20.09 -11.33
C PRO A 239 5.92 -19.54 -12.71
N MET A 240 5.09 -18.51 -12.80
CA MET A 240 4.80 -17.82 -14.07
C MET A 240 5.99 -16.94 -14.47
N LEU A 241 6.56 -16.20 -13.53
CA LEU A 241 7.71 -15.33 -13.77
C LEU A 241 8.96 -16.13 -14.18
N GLU A 242 9.19 -17.31 -13.59
CA GLU A 242 10.32 -18.19 -13.91
C GLU A 242 10.30 -18.73 -15.35
N ARG A 243 9.14 -18.68 -16.03
CA ARG A 243 9.01 -19.08 -17.44
C ARG A 243 9.36 -17.97 -18.43
N LEU A 244 9.57 -16.74 -17.97
CA LEU A 244 9.95 -15.62 -18.81
C LEU A 244 11.35 -15.86 -19.40
N ASP A 245 11.50 -15.60 -20.69
CA ASP A 245 12.78 -15.76 -21.39
C ASP A 245 13.86 -14.88 -20.76
N GLY A 246 15.01 -15.50 -20.41
CA GLY A 246 16.12 -14.81 -19.74
C GLY A 246 15.90 -14.51 -18.25
N TRP A 247 14.87 -15.06 -17.59
CA TRP A 247 14.67 -14.91 -16.15
C TRP A 247 15.89 -15.36 -15.35
N ALA A 248 16.42 -16.57 -15.63
CA ALA A 248 17.58 -17.14 -14.94
C ALA A 248 18.87 -16.32 -15.16
N GLU A 249 18.89 -15.45 -16.16
CA GLU A 249 20.05 -14.62 -16.50
C GLU A 249 20.09 -13.30 -15.74
N LEU A 250 18.96 -12.87 -15.15
CA LEU A 250 18.91 -11.65 -14.36
C LEU A 250 19.94 -11.67 -13.22
N PRO A 251 20.67 -10.57 -12.96
CA PRO A 251 21.59 -10.46 -11.84
C PRO A 251 20.94 -10.80 -10.50
N ALA A 252 19.73 -10.32 -10.24
CA ALA A 252 18.95 -10.62 -9.04
C ALA A 252 18.71 -12.13 -8.86
N VAL A 253 18.33 -12.84 -9.93
CA VAL A 253 18.07 -14.29 -9.89
C VAL A 253 19.38 -15.08 -9.67
N ARG A 254 20.42 -14.76 -10.43
CA ARG A 254 21.74 -15.43 -10.30
C ARG A 254 22.37 -15.26 -8.91
N ARG A 255 22.08 -14.12 -8.26
CA ARG A 255 22.55 -13.81 -6.90
C ARG A 255 21.58 -14.24 -5.81
N ARG A 256 20.44 -14.89 -6.18
CA ARG A 256 19.37 -15.28 -5.26
C ARG A 256 18.83 -14.10 -4.44
N ARG A 257 18.69 -12.96 -5.08
CA ARG A 257 18.16 -11.72 -4.47
C ARG A 257 16.79 -11.36 -5.07
N VAL A 258 15.91 -12.35 -5.11
CA VAL A 258 14.50 -12.21 -5.47
C VAL A 258 13.67 -12.45 -4.22
N TYR A 259 12.82 -11.49 -3.87
CA TYR A 259 12.05 -11.53 -2.63
C TYR A 259 10.58 -11.27 -2.91
N ALA A 260 9.69 -12.11 -2.36
CA ALA A 260 8.28 -11.82 -2.22
C ALA A 260 8.06 -11.07 -0.91
N VAL A 261 7.42 -9.91 -0.96
CA VAL A 261 7.10 -9.13 0.24
C VAL A 261 5.59 -9.01 0.41
N ASN A 262 5.15 -8.69 1.63
CA ASN A 262 3.74 -8.43 1.90
C ASN A 262 3.35 -7.05 1.34
N GLY A 263 2.93 -7.03 0.05
CA GLY A 263 2.47 -5.84 -0.63
C GLY A 263 1.26 -5.22 0.06
N HIS A 264 0.31 -6.06 0.43
CA HIS A 264 -0.93 -5.68 1.10
C HIS A 264 -0.69 -4.87 2.39
N MET A 265 0.22 -5.32 3.25
CA MET A 265 0.45 -4.68 4.55
C MET A 265 1.31 -3.42 4.48
N TYR A 266 2.32 -3.37 3.58
CA TYR A 266 3.40 -2.40 3.71
C TYR A 266 3.60 -1.48 2.51
N TYR A 267 3.05 -1.80 1.33
CA TYR A 267 3.37 -1.04 0.12
C TYR A 267 2.14 -0.55 -0.64
N SER A 268 1.01 -1.27 -0.57
CA SER A 268 -0.25 -0.92 -1.25
C SER A 268 -1.09 0.13 -0.50
N ARG A 269 -0.74 0.40 0.74
CA ARG A 269 -1.49 1.31 1.63
C ARG A 269 -0.67 2.55 1.91
N SER A 270 -1.24 3.71 1.65
CA SER A 270 -0.63 5.01 1.91
C SER A 270 -0.70 5.41 3.39
N GLY A 271 -0.19 4.56 4.27
CA GLY A 271 -0.35 4.67 5.71
C GLY A 271 0.97 4.73 6.50
N PRO A 272 0.88 4.80 7.82
CA PRO A 272 2.06 4.91 8.70
C PRO A 272 3.02 3.72 8.58
N ARG A 273 2.52 2.54 8.19
CA ARG A 273 3.34 1.32 8.00
C ARG A 273 4.27 1.36 6.78
N LEU A 274 4.25 2.41 5.96
CA LEU A 274 5.29 2.65 4.95
C LEU A 274 6.69 2.77 5.59
N VAL A 275 6.78 3.18 6.87
CA VAL A 275 8.03 3.18 7.61
C VAL A 275 8.51 1.75 7.88
N ASP A 276 7.59 0.85 8.29
CA ASP A 276 7.89 -0.59 8.48
C ASP A 276 8.31 -1.21 7.14
N GLY A 277 7.59 -0.92 6.05
CA GLY A 277 7.96 -1.34 4.69
C GLY A 277 9.35 -0.88 4.28
N THR A 278 9.77 0.33 4.68
CA THR A 278 11.11 0.84 4.40
C THR A 278 12.18 0.10 5.21
N GLU A 279 11.90 -0.27 6.47
CA GLU A 279 12.78 -1.11 7.28
C GLU A 279 12.98 -2.49 6.64
N ILE A 280 11.88 -3.09 6.14
CA ILE A 280 11.93 -4.37 5.41
C ILE A 280 12.79 -4.24 4.15
N LEU A 281 12.56 -3.22 3.30
CA LEU A 281 13.38 -2.98 2.12
C LEU A 281 14.86 -2.81 2.49
N ALA A 282 15.18 -2.00 3.52
CA ALA A 282 16.55 -1.79 3.96
C ALA A 282 17.21 -3.11 4.39
N ALA A 283 16.49 -4.00 5.06
CA ALA A 283 16.97 -5.32 5.44
C ALA A 283 17.26 -6.22 4.23
N LEU A 284 16.37 -6.21 3.23
CA LEU A 284 16.56 -6.97 2.00
C LEU A 284 17.69 -6.43 1.13
N LEU A 285 17.87 -5.10 1.11
CA LEU A 285 18.92 -4.45 0.32
C LEU A 285 20.30 -4.54 1.00
N HIS A 286 20.33 -4.51 2.33
CA HIS A 286 21.56 -4.46 3.15
C HIS A 286 21.50 -5.47 4.31
N PRO A 287 21.47 -6.79 4.03
CA PRO A 287 21.23 -7.82 5.06
C PRO A 287 22.31 -7.88 6.15
N ASN A 288 23.47 -7.28 5.92
CA ASN A 288 24.52 -7.19 6.93
C ASN A 288 24.34 -6.02 7.92
N LEU A 289 23.43 -5.09 7.63
CA LEU A 289 23.20 -3.87 8.42
C LEU A 289 21.89 -3.89 9.20
N PHE A 290 20.95 -4.74 8.79
CA PHE A 290 19.60 -4.81 9.36
C PHE A 290 19.23 -6.25 9.75
N PRO A 291 18.33 -6.43 10.72
CA PRO A 291 17.82 -7.75 11.07
C PRO A 291 17.01 -8.34 9.93
N VAL A 292 17.01 -9.67 9.83
CA VAL A 292 16.20 -10.40 8.83
C VAL A 292 14.72 -10.19 9.11
N PRO A 293 13.90 -9.79 8.11
CA PRO A 293 12.45 -9.68 8.27
C PRO A 293 11.82 -11.04 8.60
N SER A 294 10.61 -11.03 9.17
CA SER A 294 9.84 -12.26 9.36
C SER A 294 9.42 -12.86 8.02
N GLU A 295 9.15 -14.15 7.96
CA GLU A 295 8.67 -14.80 6.73
C GLU A 295 7.26 -14.35 6.29
N THR A 296 6.50 -13.75 7.21
CA THR A 296 5.20 -13.14 6.90
C THR A 296 5.34 -11.75 6.27
N ASP A 297 6.47 -11.08 6.48
CA ASP A 297 6.76 -9.76 5.93
C ASP A 297 7.50 -9.84 4.59
N ALA A 298 8.48 -10.73 4.53
CA ALA A 298 9.27 -10.95 3.32
C ALA A 298 9.86 -12.36 3.30
N ARG A 299 9.91 -12.97 2.11
CA ARG A 299 10.47 -14.31 1.89
C ARG A 299 11.36 -14.33 0.66
N SER A 300 12.52 -14.97 0.76
CA SER A 300 13.34 -15.26 -0.43
C SER A 300 12.63 -16.27 -1.33
N VAL A 301 12.71 -16.05 -2.63
CA VAL A 301 12.19 -17.00 -3.63
C VAL A 301 13.09 -18.24 -3.73
N TYR A 302 14.36 -18.15 -3.36
CA TYR A 302 15.37 -19.20 -3.47
C TYR A 302 16.01 -19.58 -2.14
#